data_31b4bf99cb75562f25400100136185a3
#
_entry.id   31b4bf99cb75562f25400100136185a3
#
_cell.length_a   1.000
_cell.length_b   1.000
_cell.length_c   1.000
_cell.angle_alpha   90.00
_cell.angle_beta   90.00
_cell.angle_gamma   90.00
#
_symmetry.space_group_name_H-M   'P 1'
#
loop_
_entity.id
_entity.type
_entity.pdbx_description
1 polymer ?
#
loop_
_entity_poly.entity_id
_entity_poly.type
_entity_poly.pdbx_seq_one_letter_code
_entity_poly.pdbx_strand_id
1 'polypeptide(L)'
;GRSRRWDAWLAPFLYIFYSIPKVVFLPVIIVVLGLGDFPKIFLIAITVFFQIAITVRDAAKAIPEAEVMTMRSLCGTPWQNLRHLIWPACLPGILTALRTSLGIALALLFITETFAAFSGLGYFIMNRMEIRNYEEMYAAILTLAAIGIIAYIALDKAEGKLCPWQHR
;
A
#
# COMPACT_ATOMS: atom_id res chain seq x y z
N GLY A 1 -1.61 13.14 11.91
CA GLY A 1 -1.25 12.54 13.20
C GLY A 1 -0.94 13.56 14.30
N ARG A 2 -0.29 14.69 14.02
CA ARG A 2 0.17 15.61 15.09
C ARG A 2 -0.87 16.64 15.54
N SER A 3 -1.85 16.98 14.75
CA SER A 3 -2.96 17.83 15.23
C SER A 3 -3.94 16.98 16.03
N ARG A 4 -4.01 17.21 17.35
CA ARG A 4 -4.83 16.43 18.28
C ARG A 4 -6.32 16.39 17.88
N ARG A 5 -6.84 17.49 17.31
CA ARG A 5 -8.22 17.59 16.84
C ARG A 5 -8.47 16.73 15.60
N TRP A 6 -7.63 16.89 14.58
CA TRP A 6 -7.76 16.11 13.33
C TRP A 6 -7.49 14.62 13.58
N ASP A 7 -6.56 14.29 14.44
CA ASP A 7 -6.27 12.91 14.78
C ASP A 7 -7.43 12.22 15.51
N ALA A 8 -8.09 12.92 16.42
CA ALA A 8 -9.25 12.40 17.15
C ALA A 8 -10.42 12.00 16.22
N TRP A 9 -10.60 12.70 15.10
CA TRP A 9 -11.62 12.40 14.11
C TRP A 9 -11.16 11.39 13.04
N LEU A 10 -9.95 11.57 12.53
CA LEU A 10 -9.42 10.72 11.45
C LEU A 10 -9.04 9.32 11.92
N ALA A 11 -8.57 9.16 13.14
CA ALA A 11 -8.11 7.87 13.63
C ALA A 11 -9.22 6.80 13.66
N PRO A 12 -10.39 7.04 14.28
CA PRO A 12 -11.46 6.05 14.27
C PRO A 12 -11.90 5.70 12.85
N PHE A 13 -12.01 6.72 11.97
CA PHE A 13 -12.36 6.52 10.56
C PHE A 13 -11.35 5.61 9.86
N LEU A 14 -10.06 5.91 9.97
CA LEU A 14 -9.01 5.10 9.34
C LEU A 14 -9.03 3.65 9.84
N TYR A 15 -9.16 3.44 11.15
CA TYR A 15 -9.18 2.08 11.71
C TYR A 15 -10.43 1.30 11.34
N ILE A 16 -11.61 1.92 11.34
CA ILE A 16 -12.84 1.28 10.89
C ILE A 16 -12.70 0.83 9.43
N PHE A 17 -12.32 1.75 8.55
CA PHE A 17 -12.16 1.42 7.13
C PHE A 17 -11.00 0.46 6.86
N TYR A 18 -9.94 0.50 7.65
CA TYR A 18 -8.86 -0.48 7.54
C TYR A 18 -9.31 -1.89 7.91
N SER A 19 -10.10 -2.03 8.96
CA SER A 19 -10.57 -3.34 9.47
C SER A 19 -11.56 -4.03 8.55
N ILE A 20 -12.22 -3.30 7.64
CA ILE A 20 -13.19 -3.90 6.71
C ILE A 20 -12.43 -4.62 5.59
N PRO A 21 -12.71 -5.91 5.34
CA PRO A 21 -12.12 -6.67 4.24
C PRO A 21 -12.64 -6.15 2.90
N LYS A 22 -11.87 -5.30 2.25
CA LYS A 22 -12.30 -4.56 1.05
C LYS A 22 -12.59 -5.46 -0.15
N VAL A 23 -12.01 -6.67 -0.18
CA VAL A 23 -12.28 -7.66 -1.23
C VAL A 23 -13.76 -8.05 -1.30
N VAL A 24 -14.49 -7.98 -0.18
CA VAL A 24 -15.94 -8.29 -0.14
C VAL A 24 -16.74 -7.30 -0.99
N PHE A 25 -16.24 -6.09 -1.20
CA PHE A 25 -16.90 -5.09 -2.04
C PHE A 25 -16.61 -5.26 -3.54
N LEU A 26 -15.78 -6.22 -3.93
CA LEU A 26 -15.44 -6.44 -5.34
C LEU A 26 -16.67 -6.57 -6.25
N PRO A 27 -17.72 -7.37 -5.93
CA PRO A 27 -18.90 -7.45 -6.77
C PRO A 27 -19.63 -6.11 -6.93
N VAL A 28 -19.73 -5.32 -5.84
CA VAL A 28 -20.36 -4.00 -5.87
C VAL A 28 -19.54 -3.02 -6.72
N ILE A 29 -18.22 -3.06 -6.57
CA ILE A 29 -17.29 -2.21 -7.33
C ILE A 29 -17.43 -2.51 -8.83
N ILE A 30 -17.52 -3.80 -9.21
CA ILE A 30 -17.71 -4.22 -10.60
C ILE A 30 -19.06 -3.75 -11.15
N VAL A 31 -20.12 -3.85 -10.37
CA VAL A 31 -21.46 -3.37 -10.79
C VAL A 31 -21.46 -1.85 -11.05
N VAL A 32 -20.76 -1.09 -10.22
CA VAL A 32 -20.72 0.38 -10.31
C VAL A 32 -19.74 0.88 -11.37
N LEU A 33 -18.54 0.27 -11.44
CA LEU A 33 -17.45 0.73 -12.30
C LEU A 33 -17.32 -0.05 -13.62
N GLY A 34 -18.12 -1.09 -13.79
CA GLY A 34 -18.07 -1.96 -14.96
C GLY A 34 -16.99 -3.04 -14.85
N LEU A 35 -16.94 -3.91 -15.89
CA LEU A 35 -15.90 -4.92 -16.05
C LEU A 35 -14.62 -4.29 -16.62
N GLY A 36 -13.47 -4.82 -16.23
CA GLY A 36 -12.17 -4.38 -16.76
C GLY A 36 -11.11 -4.21 -15.68
N ASP A 37 -10.07 -3.44 -15.99
CA ASP A 37 -8.94 -3.26 -15.08
C ASP A 37 -9.18 -2.18 -14.02
N PHE A 38 -10.08 -1.23 -14.28
CA PHE A 38 -10.34 -0.12 -13.38
C PHE A 38 -10.87 -0.55 -11.99
N PRO A 39 -11.86 -1.46 -11.87
CA PRO A 39 -12.29 -1.99 -10.58
C PRO A 39 -11.17 -2.66 -9.77
N LYS A 40 -10.29 -3.40 -10.45
CA LYS A 40 -9.15 -4.09 -9.84
C LYS A 40 -8.17 -3.08 -9.25
N ILE A 41 -7.75 -2.10 -10.07
CA ILE A 41 -6.84 -1.02 -9.68
C ILE A 41 -7.44 -0.23 -8.51
N PHE A 42 -8.72 0.11 -8.57
CA PHE A 42 -9.42 0.85 -7.52
C PHE A 42 -9.41 0.08 -6.20
N LEU A 43 -9.74 -1.21 -6.21
CA LEU A 43 -9.77 -2.04 -5.01
C LEU A 43 -8.39 -2.18 -4.37
N ILE A 44 -7.35 -2.42 -5.18
CA ILE A 44 -5.97 -2.53 -4.71
C ILE A 44 -5.50 -1.17 -4.16
N ALA A 45 -5.74 -0.10 -4.90
CA ALA A 45 -5.33 1.24 -4.51
C ALA A 45 -5.97 1.68 -3.17
N ILE A 46 -7.27 1.48 -2.99
CA ILE A 46 -7.94 1.83 -1.74
C ILE A 46 -7.45 0.99 -0.56
N THR A 47 -7.12 -0.27 -0.78
CA THR A 47 -6.61 -1.16 0.26
C THR A 47 -5.22 -0.71 0.72
N VAL A 48 -4.32 -0.47 -0.22
CA VAL A 48 -2.95 0.00 0.03
C VAL A 48 -2.97 1.41 0.63
N PHE A 49 -3.86 2.28 0.16
CA PHE A 49 -4.03 3.64 0.70
C PHE A 49 -4.30 3.65 2.21
N PHE A 50 -5.25 2.87 2.70
CA PHE A 50 -5.55 2.83 4.14
C PHE A 50 -4.38 2.29 4.96
N GLN A 51 -3.66 1.30 4.44
CA GLN A 51 -2.46 0.79 5.09
C GLN A 51 -1.37 1.86 5.21
N ILE A 52 -1.06 2.55 4.13
CA ILE A 52 -0.08 3.63 4.12
C ILE A 52 -0.53 4.77 5.04
N ALA A 53 -1.81 5.17 4.98
CA ALA A 53 -2.34 6.25 5.78
C ALA A 53 -2.18 6.01 7.29
N ILE A 54 -2.43 4.78 7.77
CA ILE A 54 -2.21 4.40 9.17
C ILE A 54 -0.73 4.44 9.50
N THR A 55 0.13 3.84 8.67
CA THR A 55 1.58 3.83 8.90
C THR A 55 2.17 5.25 8.95
N VAL A 56 1.77 6.12 8.03
CA VAL A 56 2.21 7.54 8.01
C VAL A 56 1.73 8.28 9.25
N ARG A 57 0.48 8.05 9.66
CA ARG A 57 -0.07 8.63 10.89
C ARG A 57 0.76 8.22 12.10
N ASP A 58 1.06 6.94 12.23
CA ASP A 58 1.78 6.40 13.38
C ASP A 58 3.26 6.84 13.37
N ALA A 59 3.91 6.86 12.22
CA ALA A 59 5.24 7.42 12.04
C ALA A 59 5.28 8.91 12.43
N ALA A 60 4.29 9.71 12.00
CA ALA A 60 4.22 11.13 12.38
C ALA A 60 3.99 11.34 13.88
N LYS A 61 3.34 10.41 14.57
CA LYS A 61 3.17 10.45 16.03
C LYS A 61 4.44 10.02 16.78
N ALA A 62 5.20 9.12 16.20
CA ALA A 62 6.43 8.61 16.79
C ALA A 62 7.59 9.63 16.78
N ILE A 63 7.46 10.76 16.08
CA ILE A 63 8.49 11.81 16.06
C ILE A 63 8.68 12.37 17.48
N PRO A 64 9.90 12.34 18.05
CA PRO A 64 10.20 12.82 19.40
C PRO A 64 9.81 14.30 19.58
N GLU A 65 9.27 14.62 20.76
CA GLU A 65 8.92 16.02 21.06
C GLU A 65 10.13 16.97 21.04
N ALA A 66 11.31 16.46 21.38
CA ALA A 66 12.56 17.22 21.32
C ALA A 66 12.85 17.78 19.93
N GLU A 67 12.65 16.95 18.87
CA GLU A 67 12.86 17.39 17.49
C GLU A 67 11.85 18.47 17.08
N VAL A 68 10.62 18.35 17.55
CA VAL A 68 9.58 19.35 17.30
C VAL A 68 9.86 20.66 18.03
N MET A 69 10.35 20.58 19.28
CA MET A 69 10.76 21.77 20.06
C MET A 69 11.93 22.46 19.38
N THR A 70 12.92 21.70 18.87
CA THR A 70 14.04 22.26 18.10
C THR A 70 13.55 23.05 16.90
N MET A 71 12.63 22.49 16.11
CA MET A 71 12.05 23.22 14.97
C MET A 71 11.24 24.45 15.37
N ARG A 72 10.58 24.43 16.53
CA ARG A 72 9.88 25.61 17.08
C ARG A 72 10.85 26.67 17.52
N SER A 73 11.95 26.31 18.19
CA SER A 73 13.00 27.24 18.60
C SER A 73 13.67 27.93 17.41
N LEU A 74 13.73 27.28 16.29
CA LEU A 74 14.20 27.86 15.01
C LEU A 74 13.14 28.72 14.31
N CYS A 75 12.00 29.00 14.96
CA CYS A 75 10.87 29.74 14.38
C CYS A 75 10.39 29.18 13.03
N GLY A 76 10.48 27.86 12.84
CA GLY A 76 10.10 27.19 11.60
C GLY A 76 8.61 27.37 11.25
N THR A 77 8.33 27.73 10.02
CA THR A 77 6.95 27.81 9.51
C THR A 77 6.31 26.41 9.43
N PRO A 78 4.97 26.29 9.41
CA PRO A 78 4.29 25.01 9.25
C PRO A 78 4.74 24.21 8.01
N TRP A 79 5.06 24.88 6.91
CA TRP A 79 5.58 24.26 5.69
C TRP A 79 7.02 23.75 5.85
N GLN A 80 7.87 24.49 6.55
CA GLN A 80 9.23 24.03 6.88
C GLN A 80 9.20 22.83 7.81
N ASN A 81 8.31 22.82 8.81
CA ASN A 81 8.06 21.65 9.65
C ASN A 81 7.63 20.42 8.87
N LEU A 82 6.72 20.58 7.90
CA LEU A 82 6.28 19.48 7.06
C LEU A 82 7.44 18.95 6.20
N ARG A 83 8.18 19.85 5.53
CA ARG A 83 9.22 19.48 4.56
C ARG A 83 10.50 18.94 5.20
N HIS A 84 10.92 19.51 6.33
CA HIS A 84 12.24 19.21 6.92
C HIS A 84 12.19 18.28 8.14
N LEU A 85 11.02 18.10 8.74
CA LEU A 85 10.85 17.20 9.88
C LEU A 85 9.89 16.05 9.57
N ILE A 86 8.62 16.37 9.27
CA ILE A 86 7.58 15.34 9.18
C ILE A 86 7.79 14.44 7.95
N TRP A 87 8.04 15.04 6.78
CA TRP A 87 8.21 14.27 5.54
C TRP A 87 9.42 13.31 5.60
N PRO A 88 10.64 13.76 5.95
CA PRO A 88 11.78 12.85 6.10
C PRO A 88 11.59 11.78 7.16
N ALA A 89 10.92 12.10 8.28
CA ALA A 89 10.66 11.15 9.35
C ALA A 89 9.62 10.09 8.95
N CYS A 90 8.62 10.44 8.12
CA CYS A 90 7.59 9.51 7.67
C CYS A 90 8.00 8.69 6.43
N LEU A 91 8.93 9.17 5.63
CA LEU A 91 9.30 8.56 4.34
C LEU A 91 9.74 7.10 4.46
N PRO A 92 10.60 6.70 5.42
CA PRO A 92 10.95 5.30 5.62
C PRO A 92 9.72 4.43 5.91
N GLY A 93 8.83 4.90 6.78
CA GLY A 93 7.58 4.21 7.09
C GLY A 93 6.67 4.01 5.88
N ILE A 94 6.59 5.01 4.99
CA ILE A 94 5.83 4.94 3.74
C ILE A 94 6.41 3.83 2.83
N LEU A 95 7.72 3.82 2.64
CA LEU A 95 8.39 2.86 1.77
C LEU A 95 8.29 1.44 2.33
N THR A 96 8.45 1.29 3.64
CA THR A 96 8.22 0.00 4.32
C THR A 96 6.75 -0.44 4.18
N ALA A 97 5.78 0.46 4.34
CA ALA A 97 4.36 0.14 4.15
C ALA A 97 4.05 -0.27 2.70
N LEU A 98 4.63 0.40 1.70
CA LEU A 98 4.51 0.02 0.30
C LEU A 98 5.06 -1.38 0.06
N ARG A 99 6.24 -1.68 0.58
CA ARG A 99 6.89 -2.98 0.45
C ARG A 99 6.07 -4.10 1.08
N THR A 100 5.57 -3.91 2.30
CA THR A 100 4.73 -4.91 2.98
C THR A 100 3.36 -5.06 2.31
N SER A 101 2.84 -4.00 1.68
CA SER A 101 1.58 -4.04 0.93
C SER A 101 1.67 -4.78 -0.39
N LEU A 102 2.87 -5.04 -0.95
CA LEU A 102 3.02 -5.75 -2.23
C LEU A 102 2.39 -7.14 -2.19
N GLY A 103 2.62 -7.90 -1.11
CA GLY A 103 2.01 -9.23 -0.98
C GLY A 103 0.49 -9.18 -0.99
N ILE A 104 -0.10 -8.20 -0.28
CA ILE A 104 -1.55 -7.98 -0.25
C ILE A 104 -2.05 -7.54 -1.62
N ALA A 105 -1.33 -6.65 -2.30
CA ALA A 105 -1.69 -6.17 -3.63
C ALA A 105 -1.70 -7.30 -4.67
N LEU A 106 -0.70 -8.18 -4.66
CA LEU A 106 -0.63 -9.33 -5.54
C LEU A 106 -1.72 -10.37 -5.24
N ALA A 107 -2.02 -10.62 -3.96
CA ALA A 107 -3.12 -11.49 -3.57
C ALA A 107 -4.48 -10.93 -4.03
N LEU A 108 -4.70 -9.62 -3.87
CA LEU A 108 -5.91 -8.95 -4.36
C LEU A 108 -5.99 -8.97 -5.88
N LEU A 109 -4.87 -8.75 -6.58
CA LEU A 109 -4.79 -8.85 -8.03
C LEU A 109 -5.23 -10.26 -8.49
N PHE A 110 -4.66 -11.30 -7.91
CA PHE A 110 -5.03 -12.68 -8.21
C PHE A 110 -6.54 -12.91 -8.00
N ILE A 111 -7.07 -12.51 -6.84
CA ILE A 111 -8.50 -12.69 -6.52
C ILE A 111 -9.38 -11.91 -7.51
N THR A 112 -9.05 -10.67 -7.81
CA THR A 112 -9.86 -9.84 -8.73
C THR A 112 -9.83 -10.37 -10.16
N GLU A 113 -8.71 -10.93 -10.61
CA GLU A 113 -8.58 -11.54 -11.91
C GLU A 113 -9.28 -12.91 -11.99
N THR A 114 -9.45 -13.60 -10.88
CA THR A 114 -10.18 -14.86 -10.81
C THR A 114 -11.70 -14.65 -10.92
N PHE A 115 -12.22 -13.57 -10.32
CA PHE A 115 -13.68 -13.39 -10.18
C PHE A 115 -14.35 -12.74 -11.40
N ALA A 116 -13.68 -11.84 -12.11
CA ALA A 116 -14.36 -11.00 -13.08
C ALA A 116 -13.44 -10.46 -14.18
N ALA A 117 -12.48 -11.26 -14.61
CA ALA A 117 -11.57 -10.88 -15.68
C ALA A 117 -11.59 -11.91 -16.81
N PHE A 118 -11.38 -11.43 -18.03
CA PHE A 118 -11.17 -12.24 -19.22
C PHE A 118 -9.68 -12.28 -19.62
N SER A 119 -8.81 -11.68 -18.80
CA SER A 119 -7.37 -11.59 -19.03
C SER A 119 -6.64 -11.36 -17.71
N GLY A 120 -5.34 -11.60 -17.70
CA GLY A 120 -4.47 -11.47 -16.53
C GLY A 120 -3.90 -12.80 -16.08
N LEU A 121 -2.85 -12.74 -15.24
CA LEU A 121 -2.18 -13.94 -14.73
C LEU A 121 -3.08 -14.76 -13.80
N GLY A 122 -3.91 -14.10 -12.98
CA GLY A 122 -4.86 -14.78 -12.11
C GLY A 122 -5.92 -15.54 -12.90
N TYR A 123 -6.50 -14.92 -13.93
CA TYR A 123 -7.41 -15.58 -14.86
C TYR A 123 -6.72 -16.75 -15.56
N PHE A 124 -5.50 -16.56 -16.06
CA PHE A 124 -4.76 -17.61 -16.74
C PHE A 124 -4.51 -18.81 -15.82
N ILE A 125 -4.05 -18.58 -14.59
CA ILE A 125 -3.81 -19.64 -13.59
C ILE A 125 -5.08 -20.46 -13.35
N MET A 126 -6.23 -19.80 -13.13
CA MET A 126 -7.49 -20.49 -12.88
C MET A 126 -7.99 -21.26 -14.10
N ASN A 127 -7.90 -20.66 -15.28
CA ASN A 127 -8.27 -21.33 -16.53
C ASN A 127 -7.42 -22.59 -16.77
N ARG A 128 -6.09 -22.52 -16.54
CA ARG A 128 -5.20 -23.69 -16.69
C ARG A 128 -5.48 -24.76 -15.63
N MET A 129 -5.86 -24.37 -14.43
CA MET A 129 -6.28 -25.29 -13.39
C MET A 129 -7.56 -26.05 -13.79
N GLU A 130 -8.56 -25.37 -14.36
CA GLU A 130 -9.82 -25.96 -14.80
C GLU A 130 -9.62 -27.01 -15.90
N ILE A 131 -8.77 -26.75 -16.87
CA ILE A 131 -8.44 -27.69 -17.95
C ILE A 131 -7.37 -28.71 -17.57
N ARG A 132 -6.93 -28.72 -16.29
CA ARG A 132 -5.89 -29.61 -15.74
C ARG A 132 -4.52 -29.51 -16.42
N ASN A 133 -4.21 -28.39 -17.02
CA ASN A 133 -2.88 -28.09 -17.55
C ASN A 133 -1.99 -27.50 -16.43
N TYR A 134 -1.51 -28.38 -15.56
CA TYR A 134 -0.72 -27.97 -14.40
C TYR A 134 0.64 -27.37 -14.74
N GLU A 135 1.24 -27.76 -15.86
CA GLU A 135 2.55 -27.22 -16.28
C GLU A 135 2.47 -25.71 -16.54
N GLU A 136 1.50 -25.29 -17.35
CA GLU A 136 1.28 -23.88 -17.64
C GLU A 136 0.79 -23.11 -16.41
N MET A 137 -0.03 -23.74 -15.57
CA MET A 137 -0.47 -23.16 -14.29
C MET A 137 0.72 -22.83 -13.40
N TYR A 138 1.64 -23.78 -13.17
CA TYR A 138 2.83 -23.55 -12.35
C TYR A 138 3.76 -22.50 -12.97
N ALA A 139 3.94 -22.49 -14.28
CA ALA A 139 4.73 -21.48 -14.96
C ALA A 139 4.16 -20.06 -14.74
N ALA A 140 2.84 -19.92 -14.78
CA ALA A 140 2.17 -18.63 -14.49
C ALA A 140 2.31 -18.21 -13.01
N ILE A 141 2.20 -19.15 -12.07
CA ILE A 141 2.43 -18.89 -10.65
C ILE A 141 3.87 -18.40 -10.40
N LEU A 142 4.86 -19.06 -11.00
CA LEU A 142 6.26 -18.64 -10.91
C LEU A 142 6.48 -17.26 -11.54
N THR A 143 5.80 -16.98 -12.64
CA THR A 143 5.85 -15.65 -13.28
C THR A 143 5.29 -14.56 -12.36
N LEU A 144 4.14 -14.80 -11.73
CA LEU A 144 3.55 -13.88 -10.76
C LEU A 144 4.47 -13.67 -9.55
N ALA A 145 5.07 -14.75 -9.04
CA ALA A 145 6.06 -14.67 -7.96
C ALA A 145 7.30 -13.85 -8.36
N ALA A 146 7.81 -14.06 -9.57
CA ALA A 146 8.96 -13.31 -10.09
C ALA A 146 8.65 -11.80 -10.21
N ILE A 147 7.46 -11.43 -10.68
CA ILE A 147 6.99 -10.03 -10.71
C ILE A 147 7.00 -9.44 -9.30
N GLY A 148 6.47 -10.19 -8.32
CA GLY A 148 6.47 -9.76 -6.91
C GLY A 148 7.86 -9.54 -6.35
N ILE A 149 8.79 -10.46 -6.60
CA ILE A 149 10.18 -10.35 -6.18
C ILE A 149 10.86 -9.13 -6.83
N ILE A 150 10.67 -8.92 -8.11
CA ILE A 150 11.25 -7.78 -8.83
C ILE A 150 10.70 -6.46 -8.25
N ALA A 151 9.39 -6.38 -8.03
CA ALA A 151 8.76 -5.20 -7.42
C ALA A 151 9.27 -4.95 -6.00
N TYR A 152 9.43 -6.00 -5.20
CA TYR A 152 10.01 -5.92 -3.85
C TYR A 152 11.44 -5.38 -3.88
N ILE A 153 12.30 -5.94 -4.72
CA ILE A 153 13.70 -5.49 -4.87
C ILE A 153 13.77 -4.04 -5.36
N ALA A 154 12.86 -3.64 -6.26
CA ALA A 154 12.80 -2.27 -6.76
C ALA A 154 12.45 -1.28 -5.64
N LEU A 155 11.47 -1.61 -4.79
CA LEU A 155 11.10 -0.78 -3.63
C LEU A 155 12.21 -0.74 -2.57
N ASP A 156 12.86 -1.87 -2.30
CA ASP A 156 13.97 -1.96 -1.36
C ASP A 156 15.15 -1.06 -1.79
N LYS A 157 15.52 -1.12 -3.07
CA LYS A 157 16.55 -0.23 -3.63
C LYS A 157 16.11 1.24 -3.61
N ALA A 158 14.84 1.52 -3.84
CA ALA A 158 14.30 2.88 -3.77
C ALA A 158 14.38 3.43 -2.33
N GLU A 159 14.10 2.59 -1.31
CA GLU A 159 14.24 2.97 0.10
C GLU A 159 15.69 3.32 0.44
N GLY A 160 16.65 2.48 0.06
CA GLY A 160 18.08 2.75 0.29
C GLY A 160 18.58 4.05 -0.36
N LYS A 161 18.01 4.43 -1.52
CA LYS A 161 18.37 5.69 -2.20
C LYS A 161 17.64 6.91 -1.62
N LEU A 162 16.39 6.77 -1.22
CA LEU A 162 15.54 7.88 -0.75
C LEU A 162 15.74 8.17 0.74
N CYS A 163 16.21 7.18 1.51
CA CYS A 163 16.39 7.27 2.95
C CYS A 163 17.82 6.95 3.40
N PRO A 164 18.88 7.62 2.88
CA PRO A 164 20.26 7.30 3.20
C PRO A 164 20.61 7.51 4.69
N TRP A 165 19.81 8.29 5.42
CA TRP A 165 19.99 8.56 6.85
C TRP A 165 19.57 7.40 7.75
N GLN A 166 18.84 6.40 7.24
CA GLN A 166 18.37 5.26 8.04
C GLN A 166 19.45 4.19 8.23
N HIS A 167 20.47 4.18 7.36
CA HIS A 167 21.57 3.20 7.38
C HIS A 167 22.85 3.74 8.05
N ARG A 168 22.77 4.86 8.73
CA ARG A 168 23.82 5.42 9.60
C ARG A 168 23.41 5.27 11.05
#